data_a431198daf8a5c9e789eeb155bcc4f2a
#
_entry.id   a431198daf8a5c9e789eeb155bcc4f2a
#
_cell.length_a   1.000
_cell.length_b   1.000
_cell.length_c   1.000
_cell.angle_alpha   90.00
_cell.angle_beta   90.00
_cell.angle_gamma   90.00
#
_symmetry.space_group_name_H-M   'P 1'
#
loop_
_entity.id
_entity.type
_entity.pdbx_description
1 polymer ?
#
loop_
_entity_poly.entity_id
_entity_poly.type
_entity_poly.pdbx_seq_one_letter_code
_entity_poly.pdbx_strand_id
1 'polypeptide(L)'
;MKALKLYGKRDLRYEEADMPTIAQPDDVILKVKTVGICGSDISRYSKLGPYVPGMVWGHEFSGEVIEVGSEVTDIEIGDRAAGCPALYCGECEYCKKGEFARCRKLTVIGARHPGAYAEYIKLPAENVVKIPDELDYEAAALVEPSAVVVHGFYHTKLQAGDDVVVVGSGNIGLLAIQWAKVFGARRVIAIDVDDKKLALAKEVGADVVINSLKEDPLEVVAAHTDGLNADLVVEAAGSPITSAQVFAYAKKGGGVVFLGIPYADVTIERFYFEKIVRSELTVWGSWNAISAPFPGKEWQTTIHFLANKQINIEPMITHRLSLAEGPEVFERIYERNEFFGKVLFFPE
;
A
#
# COMPACT_ATOMS: atom_id res chain seq x y z
N MET A 1 -20.10 -16.48 -9.77
CA MET A 1 -19.65 -15.88 -8.50
C MET A 1 -20.12 -14.42 -8.40
N LYS A 2 -20.26 -13.88 -7.19
CA LYS A 2 -20.52 -12.46 -6.97
C LYS A 2 -19.23 -11.64 -7.02
N ALA A 3 -19.31 -10.41 -7.55
CA ALA A 3 -18.15 -9.53 -7.68
C ALA A 3 -18.56 -8.05 -7.76
N LEU A 4 -17.58 -7.17 -7.45
CA LEU A 4 -17.68 -5.73 -7.69
C LEU A 4 -16.96 -5.38 -9.00
N LYS A 5 -17.67 -4.76 -9.93
CA LYS A 5 -17.15 -4.34 -11.23
C LYS A 5 -17.27 -2.84 -11.42
N LEU A 6 -16.20 -2.18 -11.82
CA LEU A 6 -16.19 -0.74 -12.09
C LEU A 6 -16.36 -0.49 -13.58
N TYR A 7 -17.45 0.18 -13.98
CA TYR A 7 -17.77 0.51 -15.37
C TYR A 7 -17.35 1.92 -15.77
N GLY A 8 -17.38 2.86 -14.82
CA GLY A 8 -17.05 4.25 -15.02
C GLY A 8 -16.81 4.96 -13.70
N LYS A 9 -16.61 6.27 -13.75
CA LYS A 9 -16.53 7.07 -12.51
C LYS A 9 -17.86 6.97 -11.78
N ARG A 10 -17.79 6.59 -10.50
CA ARG A 10 -18.96 6.39 -9.62
C ARG A 10 -19.97 5.36 -10.13
N ASP A 11 -19.52 4.42 -10.98
CA ASP A 11 -20.36 3.31 -11.48
C ASP A 11 -19.72 1.98 -11.11
N LEU A 12 -19.75 1.67 -9.80
CA LEU A 12 -19.35 0.40 -9.22
C LEU A 12 -20.59 -0.44 -8.97
N ARG A 13 -20.60 -1.68 -9.47
CA ARG A 13 -21.77 -2.56 -9.41
C ARG A 13 -21.43 -3.88 -8.74
N TYR A 14 -22.31 -4.34 -7.85
CA TYR A 14 -22.29 -5.69 -7.30
C TYR A 14 -23.16 -6.59 -8.15
N GLU A 15 -22.54 -7.53 -8.87
CA GLU A 15 -23.24 -8.35 -9.86
C GLU A 15 -22.59 -9.73 -10.05
N GLU A 16 -23.20 -10.54 -10.89
CA GLU A 16 -22.61 -11.83 -11.28
C GLU A 16 -21.37 -11.64 -12.17
N ALA A 17 -20.39 -12.51 -11.94
CA ALA A 17 -19.20 -12.69 -12.77
C ALA A 17 -18.97 -14.17 -13.02
N ASP A 18 -18.28 -14.48 -14.12
CA ASP A 18 -17.89 -15.86 -14.40
C ASP A 18 -16.92 -16.37 -13.33
N MET A 19 -17.09 -17.62 -12.96
CA MET A 19 -16.14 -18.33 -12.10
C MET A 19 -14.79 -18.46 -12.83
N PRO A 20 -13.65 -18.09 -12.22
CA PRO A 20 -12.36 -18.32 -12.85
C PRO A 20 -12.09 -19.83 -13.00
N THR A 21 -11.37 -20.19 -14.06
CA THR A 21 -10.97 -21.57 -14.34
C THR A 21 -9.47 -21.64 -14.60
N ILE A 22 -8.85 -22.78 -14.29
CA ILE A 22 -7.46 -23.05 -14.66
C ILE A 22 -7.33 -23.04 -16.18
N ALA A 23 -6.55 -22.11 -16.71
CA ALA A 23 -6.33 -21.94 -18.14
C ALA A 23 -4.86 -22.18 -18.53
N GLN A 24 -3.95 -21.93 -17.61
CA GLN A 24 -2.54 -22.19 -17.76
C GLN A 24 -2.11 -23.25 -16.72
N PRO A 25 -1.07 -24.05 -16.99
CA PRO A 25 -0.63 -25.11 -16.11
C PRO A 25 -0.07 -24.60 -14.76
N ASP A 26 0.29 -23.35 -14.65
CA ASP A 26 0.76 -22.65 -13.46
C ASP A 26 -0.30 -21.77 -12.77
N ASP A 27 -1.55 -21.77 -13.24
CA ASP A 27 -2.65 -21.05 -12.59
C ASP A 27 -3.00 -21.64 -11.22
N VAL A 28 -3.38 -20.78 -10.29
CA VAL A 28 -3.94 -21.11 -8.97
C VAL A 28 -5.23 -20.32 -8.78
N ILE A 29 -6.27 -20.96 -8.23
CA ILE A 29 -7.51 -20.28 -7.83
C ILE A 29 -7.59 -20.22 -6.32
N LEU A 30 -7.77 -19.00 -5.80
CA LEU A 30 -8.06 -18.76 -4.38
C LEU A 30 -9.55 -18.46 -4.17
N LYS A 31 -10.14 -19.03 -3.12
CA LYS A 31 -11.33 -18.49 -2.49
C LYS A 31 -10.92 -17.29 -1.66
N VAL A 32 -11.35 -16.09 -2.04
CA VAL A 32 -11.02 -14.86 -1.33
C VAL A 32 -11.73 -14.85 0.03
N LYS A 33 -10.97 -14.62 1.09
CA LYS A 33 -11.51 -14.51 2.46
C LYS A 33 -11.61 -13.05 2.89
N THR A 34 -10.64 -12.24 2.50
CA THR A 34 -10.59 -10.80 2.84
C THR A 34 -9.94 -10.02 1.71
N VAL A 35 -10.50 -8.87 1.39
CA VAL A 35 -9.91 -7.93 0.43
C VAL A 35 -10.06 -6.50 0.89
N GLY A 36 -8.97 -5.72 0.86
CA GLY A 36 -8.92 -4.33 1.31
C GLY A 36 -9.18 -3.31 0.21
N ILE A 37 -9.73 -2.15 0.59
CA ILE A 37 -9.80 -0.98 -0.30
C ILE A 37 -8.48 -0.22 -0.24
N CYS A 38 -7.89 0.02 -1.41
CA CYS A 38 -6.71 0.87 -1.61
C CYS A 38 -7.11 2.31 -1.96
N GLY A 39 -6.24 3.27 -1.64
CA GLY A 39 -6.41 4.66 -2.07
C GLY A 39 -6.47 4.83 -3.60
N SER A 40 -5.80 3.94 -4.35
CA SER A 40 -5.86 3.92 -5.82
C SER A 40 -7.25 3.55 -6.34
N ASP A 41 -7.98 2.65 -5.67
CA ASP A 41 -9.35 2.27 -6.02
C ASP A 41 -10.29 3.47 -5.84
N ILE A 42 -10.12 4.21 -4.73
CA ILE A 42 -10.90 5.43 -4.47
C ILE A 42 -10.64 6.49 -5.55
N SER A 43 -9.37 6.67 -5.95
CA SER A 43 -9.00 7.61 -7.00
C SER A 43 -9.60 7.21 -8.36
N ARG A 44 -9.64 5.93 -8.67
CA ARG A 44 -10.27 5.40 -9.89
C ARG A 44 -11.78 5.55 -9.86
N TYR A 45 -12.40 5.18 -8.74
CA TYR A 45 -13.84 5.35 -8.55
C TYR A 45 -14.25 6.82 -8.75
N SER A 46 -13.55 7.74 -8.11
CA SER A 46 -13.96 9.15 -8.03
C SER A 46 -13.54 10.02 -9.23
N LYS A 47 -12.28 9.88 -9.70
CA LYS A 47 -11.64 10.85 -10.60
C LYS A 47 -11.18 10.29 -11.93
N LEU A 48 -10.56 9.11 -11.92
CA LEU A 48 -9.82 8.60 -13.09
C LEU A 48 -10.63 7.64 -13.95
N GLY A 49 -11.57 6.88 -13.35
CA GLY A 49 -12.28 5.78 -14.00
C GLY A 49 -11.44 4.49 -14.09
N PRO A 50 -12.04 3.37 -14.53
CA PRO A 50 -11.35 2.10 -14.67
C PRO A 50 -10.33 2.11 -15.82
N TYR A 51 -9.32 1.24 -15.73
CA TYR A 51 -8.47 0.93 -16.89
C TYR A 51 -9.22 0.09 -17.92
N VAL A 52 -10.06 -0.84 -17.44
CA VAL A 52 -10.90 -1.70 -18.25
C VAL A 52 -12.32 -1.66 -17.68
N PRO A 53 -13.29 -1.06 -18.39
CA PRO A 53 -14.68 -1.00 -17.91
C PRO A 53 -15.28 -2.39 -17.69
N GLY A 54 -16.02 -2.57 -16.60
CA GLY A 54 -16.71 -3.83 -16.27
C GLY A 54 -15.79 -4.94 -15.72
N MET A 55 -14.54 -4.63 -15.43
CA MET A 55 -13.62 -5.59 -14.83
C MET A 55 -13.76 -5.62 -13.30
N VAL A 56 -13.52 -6.79 -12.71
CA VAL A 56 -13.43 -6.98 -11.25
C VAL A 56 -12.17 -6.31 -10.72
N TRP A 57 -12.29 -5.54 -9.64
CA TRP A 57 -11.20 -4.78 -9.02
C TRP A 57 -10.70 -5.46 -7.74
N GLY A 58 -9.77 -4.79 -7.01
CA GLY A 58 -9.20 -5.25 -5.75
C GLY A 58 -7.87 -5.97 -5.91
N HIS A 59 -6.87 -5.53 -5.14
CA HIS A 59 -5.49 -6.04 -5.25
C HIS A 59 -4.81 -6.27 -3.90
N GLU A 60 -5.45 -5.94 -2.78
CA GLU A 60 -4.96 -6.17 -1.41
C GLU A 60 -5.77 -7.31 -0.78
N PHE A 61 -5.38 -8.57 -0.94
CA PHE A 61 -6.25 -9.70 -0.60
C PHE A 61 -5.52 -10.89 0.01
N SER A 62 -6.32 -11.70 0.67
CA SER A 62 -5.95 -13.01 1.20
C SER A 62 -7.04 -14.03 0.96
N GLY A 63 -6.67 -15.31 0.94
CA GLY A 63 -7.61 -16.38 0.67
C GLY A 63 -7.01 -17.77 0.90
N GLU A 64 -7.79 -18.76 0.50
CA GLU A 64 -7.49 -20.17 0.59
C GLU A 64 -7.41 -20.77 -0.81
N VAL A 65 -6.38 -21.54 -1.11
CA VAL A 65 -6.21 -22.24 -2.38
C VAL A 65 -7.27 -23.32 -2.52
N ILE A 66 -8.03 -23.28 -3.61
CA ILE A 66 -9.09 -24.27 -3.89
C ILE A 66 -8.82 -25.10 -5.15
N GLU A 67 -7.98 -24.62 -6.05
CA GLU A 67 -7.62 -25.33 -7.27
C GLU A 67 -6.21 -24.92 -7.72
N VAL A 68 -5.43 -25.85 -8.25
CA VAL A 68 -4.09 -25.64 -8.75
C VAL A 68 -3.91 -26.29 -10.14
N GLY A 69 -3.11 -25.64 -10.99
CA GLY A 69 -2.75 -26.14 -12.31
C GLY A 69 -1.73 -27.29 -12.23
N SER A 70 -1.56 -27.99 -13.34
CA SER A 70 -0.79 -29.24 -13.39
C SER A 70 0.73 -29.10 -13.18
N GLU A 71 1.28 -27.89 -13.32
CA GLU A 71 2.70 -27.60 -13.11
C GLU A 71 2.99 -26.94 -11.76
N VAL A 72 1.96 -26.72 -10.92
CA VAL A 72 2.11 -26.14 -9.59
C VAL A 72 2.62 -27.22 -8.62
N THR A 73 3.77 -27.00 -8.00
CA THR A 73 4.45 -27.99 -7.13
C THR A 73 4.56 -27.58 -5.66
N ASP A 74 4.63 -26.25 -5.41
CA ASP A 74 4.94 -25.72 -4.07
C ASP A 74 3.69 -25.18 -3.33
N ILE A 75 2.51 -25.29 -3.97
CA ILE A 75 1.23 -24.80 -3.45
C ILE A 75 0.24 -25.97 -3.51
N GLU A 76 -0.50 -26.17 -2.41
CA GLU A 76 -1.48 -27.24 -2.27
C GLU A 76 -2.88 -26.66 -2.00
N ILE A 77 -3.92 -27.44 -2.35
CA ILE A 77 -5.31 -27.10 -2.00
C ILE A 77 -5.43 -27.07 -0.46
N GLY A 78 -6.01 -25.99 0.05
CA GLY A 78 -6.11 -25.69 1.47
C GLY A 78 -5.02 -24.76 1.99
N ASP A 79 -3.96 -24.47 1.22
CA ASP A 79 -2.96 -23.49 1.60
C ASP A 79 -3.61 -22.13 1.80
N ARG A 80 -3.20 -21.42 2.85
CA ARG A 80 -3.59 -20.07 3.16
C ARG A 80 -2.59 -19.09 2.52
N ALA A 81 -3.07 -18.04 1.86
CA ALA A 81 -2.19 -17.16 1.11
C ALA A 81 -2.64 -15.71 1.09
N ALA A 82 -1.67 -14.80 0.97
CA ALA A 82 -1.84 -13.46 0.42
C ALA A 82 -1.47 -13.45 -1.06
N GLY A 83 -2.04 -12.55 -1.84
CA GLY A 83 -1.74 -12.45 -3.27
C GLY A 83 -0.82 -11.27 -3.60
N CYS A 84 0.27 -11.55 -4.30
CA CYS A 84 1.09 -10.51 -4.91
C CYS A 84 0.45 -10.06 -6.23
N PRO A 85 -0.05 -8.81 -6.35
CA PRO A 85 -0.83 -8.43 -7.52
C PRO A 85 0.00 -8.05 -8.74
N ALA A 86 1.31 -7.94 -8.62
CA ALA A 86 2.18 -7.47 -9.69
C ALA A 86 2.49 -8.58 -10.71
N LEU A 87 2.29 -8.28 -11.99
CA LEU A 87 2.60 -9.16 -13.11
C LEU A 87 3.69 -8.52 -13.98
N TYR A 88 4.83 -9.18 -14.10
CA TYR A 88 5.97 -8.73 -14.90
C TYR A 88 6.18 -9.61 -16.13
N CYS A 89 6.93 -9.14 -17.13
CA CYS A 89 7.02 -9.85 -18.40
C CYS A 89 8.12 -10.94 -18.48
N GLY A 90 9.05 -10.98 -17.53
CA GLY A 90 10.17 -11.94 -17.51
C GLY A 90 11.26 -11.73 -18.58
N GLU A 91 10.98 -10.99 -19.66
CA GLU A 91 11.85 -10.94 -20.87
C GLU A 91 12.63 -9.63 -21.05
N CYS A 92 12.16 -8.51 -20.49
CA CYS A 92 12.82 -7.22 -20.68
C CYS A 92 14.14 -7.11 -19.88
N GLU A 93 14.93 -6.10 -20.22
CA GLU A 93 16.26 -5.87 -19.61
C GLU A 93 16.20 -5.69 -18.09
N TYR A 94 15.11 -5.19 -17.55
CA TYR A 94 14.90 -5.03 -16.11
C TYR A 94 14.58 -6.36 -15.44
N CYS A 95 13.66 -7.14 -16.02
CA CYS A 95 13.32 -8.47 -15.50
C CYS A 95 14.54 -9.41 -15.48
N LYS A 96 15.37 -9.37 -16.53
CA LYS A 96 16.61 -10.17 -16.59
C LYS A 96 17.63 -9.81 -15.51
N LYS A 97 17.51 -8.63 -14.89
CA LYS A 97 18.34 -8.18 -13.77
C LYS A 97 17.67 -8.38 -12.41
N GLY A 98 16.43 -8.91 -12.38
CA GLY A 98 15.64 -9.00 -11.16
C GLY A 98 15.03 -7.68 -10.67
N GLU A 99 15.05 -6.64 -11.51
CA GLU A 99 14.47 -5.32 -11.21
C GLU A 99 13.01 -5.27 -11.66
N PHE A 100 12.18 -6.17 -11.12
CA PHE A 100 10.81 -6.40 -11.60
C PHE A 100 9.90 -5.18 -11.53
N ALA A 101 10.04 -4.34 -10.49
CA ALA A 101 9.29 -3.09 -10.36
C ALA A 101 9.53 -2.09 -11.52
N ARG A 102 10.63 -2.26 -12.27
CA ARG A 102 10.99 -1.47 -13.46
C ARG A 102 10.58 -2.13 -14.77
N CYS A 103 9.85 -3.24 -14.73
CA CYS A 103 9.43 -3.96 -15.92
C CYS A 103 8.65 -3.06 -16.89
N ARG A 104 9.03 -3.08 -18.17
CA ARG A 104 8.37 -2.26 -19.22
C ARG A 104 6.93 -2.61 -19.47
N LYS A 105 6.53 -3.85 -19.15
CA LYS A 105 5.17 -4.36 -19.33
C LYS A 105 4.51 -4.66 -17.99
N LEU A 106 4.97 -4.01 -16.91
CA LEU A 106 4.40 -4.23 -15.58
C LEU A 106 2.91 -3.91 -15.58
N THR A 107 2.13 -4.83 -15.06
CA THR A 107 0.70 -4.66 -14.88
C THR A 107 0.29 -5.21 -13.52
N VAL A 108 -0.96 -4.96 -13.11
CA VAL A 108 -1.42 -5.27 -11.76
C VAL A 108 -2.78 -5.97 -11.83
N ILE A 109 -2.91 -7.09 -11.13
CA ILE A 109 -4.17 -7.77 -10.83
C ILE A 109 -5.07 -6.79 -10.08
N GLY A 110 -6.36 -6.75 -10.41
CA GLY A 110 -7.29 -5.76 -9.86
C GLY A 110 -7.20 -4.37 -10.51
N ALA A 111 -6.33 -4.18 -11.53
CA ALA A 111 -6.24 -2.94 -12.28
C ALA A 111 -6.39 -3.14 -13.79
N ARG A 112 -5.63 -4.08 -14.38
CA ARG A 112 -5.69 -4.45 -15.80
C ARG A 112 -6.03 -5.94 -16.03
N HIS A 113 -6.04 -6.70 -14.97
CA HIS A 113 -6.46 -8.11 -14.91
C HIS A 113 -7.49 -8.24 -13.79
N PRO A 114 -8.46 -9.21 -13.90
CA PRO A 114 -9.48 -9.41 -12.88
C PRO A 114 -8.87 -9.54 -11.47
N GLY A 115 -9.46 -8.83 -10.51
CA GLY A 115 -8.97 -8.73 -9.14
C GLY A 115 -9.83 -9.47 -8.12
N ALA A 116 -9.63 -9.13 -6.86
CA ALA A 116 -10.13 -9.86 -5.71
C ALA A 116 -11.41 -9.29 -5.08
N TYR A 117 -12.04 -8.24 -5.63
CA TYR A 117 -13.39 -7.87 -5.20
C TYR A 117 -14.43 -8.86 -5.73
N ALA A 118 -14.21 -10.13 -5.43
CA ALA A 118 -15.00 -11.28 -5.85
C ALA A 118 -14.83 -12.43 -4.85
N GLU A 119 -15.69 -13.44 -4.94
CA GLU A 119 -15.58 -14.66 -4.12
C GLU A 119 -14.34 -15.48 -4.46
N TYR A 120 -13.87 -15.43 -5.71
CA TYR A 120 -12.73 -16.20 -6.20
C TYR A 120 -11.84 -15.33 -7.10
N ILE A 121 -10.54 -15.64 -7.06
CA ILE A 121 -9.54 -15.00 -7.92
C ILE A 121 -8.58 -16.04 -8.47
N LYS A 122 -8.16 -15.84 -9.72
CA LYS A 122 -7.12 -16.62 -10.38
C LYS A 122 -5.84 -15.80 -10.51
N LEU A 123 -4.71 -16.41 -10.23
CA LEU A 123 -3.38 -15.81 -10.36
C LEU A 123 -2.33 -16.87 -10.68
N PRO A 124 -1.16 -16.50 -11.26
CA PRO A 124 -0.03 -17.41 -11.41
C PRO A 124 0.46 -17.90 -10.03
N ALA A 125 0.97 -19.13 -9.96
CA ALA A 125 1.47 -19.72 -8.72
C ALA A 125 2.56 -18.85 -8.06
N GLU A 126 3.48 -18.26 -8.83
CA GLU A 126 4.51 -17.37 -8.30
C GLU A 126 3.96 -16.14 -7.56
N ASN A 127 2.71 -15.74 -7.85
CA ASN A 127 2.00 -14.63 -7.21
C ASN A 127 1.29 -15.03 -5.91
N VAL A 128 1.24 -16.33 -5.57
CA VAL A 128 0.64 -16.85 -4.34
C VAL A 128 1.71 -16.86 -3.24
N VAL A 129 1.50 -16.08 -2.19
CA VAL A 129 2.43 -15.99 -1.07
C VAL A 129 1.82 -16.68 0.14
N LYS A 130 2.31 -17.87 0.46
CA LYS A 130 1.80 -18.67 1.60
C LYS A 130 1.96 -17.89 2.90
N ILE A 131 0.96 -17.98 3.76
CA ILE A 131 0.94 -17.36 5.09
C ILE A 131 0.85 -18.45 6.18
N PRO A 132 1.47 -18.22 7.35
CA PRO A 132 1.38 -19.15 8.47
C PRO A 132 -0.02 -19.13 9.11
N ASP A 133 -0.34 -20.17 9.88
CA ASP A 133 -1.65 -20.31 10.53
C ASP A 133 -1.93 -19.21 11.57
N GLU A 134 -0.90 -18.66 12.17
CA GLU A 134 -0.98 -17.58 13.17
C GLU A 134 -1.42 -16.24 12.55
N LEU A 135 -1.26 -16.07 11.25
CA LEU A 135 -1.67 -14.84 10.55
C LEU A 135 -3.11 -14.99 10.06
N ASP A 136 -4.04 -14.23 10.63
CA ASP A 136 -5.42 -14.21 10.15
C ASP A 136 -5.56 -13.59 8.75
N TYR A 137 -6.71 -13.81 8.09
CA TYR A 137 -6.94 -13.32 6.73
C TYR A 137 -7.07 -11.80 6.65
N GLU A 138 -7.51 -11.11 7.72
CA GLU A 138 -7.58 -9.65 7.75
C GLU A 138 -6.16 -9.05 7.70
N ALA A 139 -5.28 -9.54 8.58
CA ALA A 139 -3.88 -9.12 8.58
C ALA A 139 -3.17 -9.55 7.29
N ALA A 140 -3.49 -10.70 6.74
CA ALA A 140 -2.92 -11.18 5.48
C ALA A 140 -3.33 -10.31 4.27
N ALA A 141 -4.52 -9.71 4.27
CA ALA A 141 -4.93 -8.75 3.22
C ALA A 141 -4.12 -7.44 3.29
N LEU A 142 -3.49 -7.12 4.44
CA LEU A 142 -2.61 -5.97 4.58
C LEU A 142 -1.13 -6.29 4.29
N VAL A 143 -0.80 -7.51 3.91
CA VAL A 143 0.58 -7.87 3.52
C VAL A 143 1.03 -7.05 2.32
N GLU A 144 0.18 -6.91 1.29
CA GLU A 144 0.51 -6.14 0.09
C GLU A 144 0.86 -4.68 0.43
N PRO A 145 -0.04 -3.86 1.01
CA PRO A 145 0.26 -2.45 1.30
C PRO A 145 1.41 -2.29 2.32
N SER A 146 1.59 -3.23 3.21
CA SER A 146 2.70 -3.23 4.16
C SER A 146 4.03 -3.54 3.46
N ALA A 147 4.05 -4.51 2.53
CA ALA A 147 5.22 -4.81 1.71
C ALA A 147 5.65 -3.60 0.84
N VAL A 148 4.68 -2.79 0.36
CA VAL A 148 4.98 -1.53 -0.36
C VAL A 148 5.82 -0.58 0.50
N VAL A 149 5.49 -0.45 1.78
CA VAL A 149 6.26 0.39 2.71
C VAL A 149 7.65 -0.19 2.95
N VAL A 150 7.76 -1.49 3.21
CA VAL A 150 9.05 -2.18 3.43
C VAL A 150 9.95 -2.05 2.20
N HIS A 151 9.39 -2.24 1.00
CA HIS A 151 10.11 -2.06 -0.26
C HIS A 151 10.67 -0.63 -0.39
N GLY A 152 9.86 0.38 -0.06
CA GLY A 152 10.31 1.77 -0.02
C GLY A 152 11.46 1.99 0.96
N PHE A 153 11.38 1.42 2.15
CA PHE A 153 12.43 1.56 3.17
C PHE A 153 13.73 0.82 2.78
N TYR A 154 13.63 -0.31 2.07
CA TYR A 154 14.82 -1.00 1.55
C TYR A 154 15.61 -0.19 0.51
N HIS A 155 14.99 0.80 -0.13
CA HIS A 155 15.69 1.72 -1.01
C HIS A 155 16.42 2.82 -0.25
N THR A 156 16.05 3.09 1.00
CA THR A 156 16.60 4.18 1.80
C THR A 156 17.86 3.78 2.57
N LYS A 157 18.46 4.75 3.24
CA LYS A 157 19.60 4.53 4.14
C LYS A 157 19.17 4.62 5.62
N LEU A 158 17.89 4.37 5.93
CA LEU A 158 17.37 4.41 7.29
C LEU A 158 18.18 3.50 8.21
N GLN A 159 18.61 4.02 9.34
CA GLN A 159 19.40 3.32 10.36
C GLN A 159 18.76 3.45 11.75
N ALA A 160 19.12 2.54 12.63
CA ALA A 160 18.71 2.64 14.01
C ALA A 160 19.24 3.95 14.65
N GLY A 161 18.35 4.69 15.29
CA GLY A 161 18.66 5.99 15.90
C GLY A 161 18.29 7.21 15.03
N ASP A 162 17.85 7.02 13.79
CA ASP A 162 17.40 8.09 12.89
C ASP A 162 16.05 8.70 13.33
N ASP A 163 15.87 9.98 13.00
CA ASP A 163 14.57 10.66 13.08
C ASP A 163 13.86 10.55 11.74
N VAL A 164 12.57 10.15 11.77
CA VAL A 164 11.74 9.94 10.59
C VAL A 164 10.53 10.85 10.62
N VAL A 165 10.25 11.55 9.52
CA VAL A 165 9.00 12.27 9.29
C VAL A 165 8.15 11.50 8.31
N VAL A 166 6.88 11.22 8.66
CA VAL A 166 5.88 10.62 7.77
C VAL A 166 4.82 11.66 7.44
N VAL A 167 4.70 12.01 6.16
CA VAL A 167 3.71 12.98 5.67
C VAL A 167 2.54 12.25 5.05
N GLY A 168 1.37 12.41 5.68
CA GLY A 168 0.16 11.66 5.40
C GLY A 168 -0.01 10.47 6.34
N SER A 169 -1.09 10.46 7.11
CA SER A 169 -1.47 9.40 8.07
C SER A 169 -2.65 8.56 7.56
N GLY A 170 -2.69 8.29 6.25
CA GLY A 170 -3.54 7.26 5.65
C GLY A 170 -2.97 5.85 5.88
N ASN A 171 -3.55 4.82 5.25
CA ASN A 171 -3.13 3.43 5.46
C ASN A 171 -1.62 3.22 5.26
N ILE A 172 -1.04 3.75 4.18
CA ILE A 172 0.41 3.67 3.92
C ILE A 172 1.21 4.42 4.98
N GLY A 173 0.77 5.62 5.38
CA GLY A 173 1.46 6.39 6.42
C GLY A 173 1.43 5.72 7.79
N LEU A 174 0.28 5.14 8.20
CA LEU A 174 0.16 4.40 9.45
C LEU A 174 1.06 3.16 9.47
N LEU A 175 1.19 2.46 8.35
CA LEU A 175 2.15 1.37 8.19
C LEU A 175 3.58 1.90 8.22
N ALA A 176 3.87 3.03 7.55
CA ALA A 176 5.21 3.62 7.53
C ALA A 176 5.69 4.05 8.93
N ILE A 177 4.79 4.58 9.78
CA ILE A 177 5.09 4.92 11.17
C ILE A 177 5.55 3.68 11.94
N GLN A 178 4.81 2.58 11.83
CA GLN A 178 5.14 1.33 12.52
C GLN A 178 6.44 0.71 11.99
N TRP A 179 6.58 0.65 10.66
CA TRP A 179 7.79 0.15 10.04
C TRP A 179 9.03 0.99 10.38
N ALA A 180 8.91 2.31 10.45
CA ALA A 180 10.02 3.14 10.90
C ALA A 180 10.51 2.74 12.30
N LYS A 181 9.59 2.41 13.22
CA LYS A 181 9.95 1.88 14.55
C LYS A 181 10.63 0.53 14.47
N VAL A 182 10.13 -0.39 13.65
CA VAL A 182 10.75 -1.72 13.42
C VAL A 182 12.17 -1.57 12.85
N PHE A 183 12.39 -0.62 11.94
CA PHE A 183 13.72 -0.31 11.40
C PHE A 183 14.63 0.44 12.37
N GLY A 184 14.14 0.76 13.59
CA GLY A 184 14.93 1.34 14.66
C GLY A 184 14.95 2.86 14.72
N ALA A 185 13.98 3.55 14.08
CA ALA A 185 13.86 4.99 14.20
C ALA A 185 13.76 5.43 15.67
N ARG A 186 14.61 6.37 16.07
CA ARG A 186 14.59 6.98 17.41
C ARG A 186 13.29 7.72 17.65
N ARG A 187 12.86 8.47 16.65
CA ARG A 187 11.65 9.28 16.68
C ARG A 187 10.93 9.19 15.36
N VAL A 188 9.60 9.10 15.44
CA VAL A 188 8.71 9.17 14.28
C VAL A 188 7.73 10.32 14.46
N ILE A 189 7.76 11.28 13.53
CA ILE A 189 6.91 12.47 13.51
C ILE A 189 5.90 12.29 12.39
N ALA A 190 4.61 12.31 12.69
CA ALA A 190 3.55 12.18 11.71
C ALA A 190 2.91 13.55 11.40
N ILE A 191 2.70 13.86 10.13
CA ILE A 191 2.07 15.10 9.66
C ILE A 191 0.82 14.75 8.85
N ASP A 192 -0.33 15.30 9.22
CA ASP A 192 -1.58 15.21 8.45
C ASP A 192 -2.42 16.49 8.68
N VAL A 193 -3.53 16.62 7.96
CA VAL A 193 -4.53 17.70 8.13
C VAL A 193 -5.72 17.25 8.99
N ASP A 194 -5.86 15.97 9.26
CA ASP A 194 -7.00 15.34 9.92
C ASP A 194 -6.63 14.84 11.32
N ASP A 195 -7.24 15.41 12.35
CA ASP A 195 -6.99 15.04 13.76
C ASP A 195 -7.33 13.56 14.07
N LYS A 196 -8.33 12.97 13.39
CA LYS A 196 -8.67 11.55 13.60
C LYS A 196 -7.58 10.63 13.08
N LYS A 197 -6.99 10.97 11.92
CA LYS A 197 -5.83 10.25 11.38
C LYS A 197 -4.61 10.42 12.27
N LEU A 198 -4.40 11.62 12.80
CA LEU A 198 -3.30 11.89 13.73
C LEU A 198 -3.46 11.15 15.06
N ALA A 199 -4.70 10.98 15.54
CA ALA A 199 -4.97 10.15 16.72
C ALA A 199 -4.56 8.69 16.46
N LEU A 200 -4.92 8.12 15.30
CA LEU A 200 -4.45 6.78 14.90
C LEU A 200 -2.94 6.71 14.74
N ALA A 201 -2.32 7.73 14.13
CA ALA A 201 -0.87 7.81 14.00
C ALA A 201 -0.17 7.74 15.37
N LYS A 202 -0.74 8.42 16.37
CA LYS A 202 -0.25 8.36 17.76
C LYS A 202 -0.42 6.98 18.38
N GLU A 203 -1.57 6.35 18.16
CA GLU A 203 -1.90 5.01 18.66
C GLU A 203 -0.96 3.94 18.09
N VAL A 204 -0.62 4.03 16.80
CA VAL A 204 0.29 3.08 16.15
C VAL A 204 1.78 3.41 16.31
N GLY A 205 2.13 4.41 17.13
CA GLY A 205 3.51 4.62 17.58
C GLY A 205 4.23 5.86 17.08
N ALA A 206 3.55 6.85 16.50
CA ALA A 206 4.15 8.16 16.26
C ALA A 206 4.49 8.84 17.60
N ASP A 207 5.71 9.34 17.75
CA ASP A 207 6.15 10.06 18.95
C ASP A 207 5.55 11.47 19.00
N VAL A 208 5.48 12.12 17.83
CA VAL A 208 4.93 13.47 17.64
C VAL A 208 3.92 13.43 16.49
N VAL A 209 2.82 14.15 16.65
CA VAL A 209 1.81 14.34 15.60
C VAL A 209 1.60 15.82 15.35
N ILE A 210 1.50 16.23 14.10
CA ILE A 210 1.40 17.63 13.67
C ILE A 210 0.21 17.79 12.75
N ASN A 211 -0.77 18.61 13.14
CA ASN A 211 -1.82 19.04 12.23
C ASN A 211 -1.35 20.29 11.48
N SER A 212 -1.02 20.11 10.18
CA SER A 212 -0.46 21.18 9.35
C SER A 212 -1.43 22.32 9.03
N LEU A 213 -2.71 22.21 9.39
CA LEU A 213 -3.67 23.33 9.35
C LEU A 213 -3.65 24.19 10.62
N LYS A 214 -3.02 23.69 11.71
CA LYS A 214 -3.03 24.33 13.03
C LYS A 214 -1.66 24.83 13.47
N GLU A 215 -0.60 24.18 12.98
CA GLU A 215 0.79 24.44 13.36
C GLU A 215 1.67 24.48 12.11
N ASP A 216 2.80 25.20 12.18
CA ASP A 216 3.82 25.13 11.12
C ASP A 216 4.65 23.85 11.28
N PRO A 217 4.53 22.89 10.35
CA PRO A 217 5.29 21.64 10.47
C PRO A 217 6.80 21.84 10.44
N LEU A 218 7.33 22.89 9.80
CA LEU A 218 8.77 23.16 9.76
C LEU A 218 9.31 23.51 11.14
N GLU A 219 8.60 24.38 11.86
CA GLU A 219 8.99 24.80 13.21
C GLU A 219 8.91 23.60 14.19
N VAL A 220 7.82 22.81 14.13
CA VAL A 220 7.63 21.69 15.03
C VAL A 220 8.62 20.55 14.75
N VAL A 221 8.88 20.20 13.49
CA VAL A 221 9.91 19.22 13.13
C VAL A 221 11.27 19.67 13.62
N ALA A 222 11.66 20.91 13.37
CA ALA A 222 12.94 21.46 13.82
C ALA A 222 13.06 21.41 15.36
N ALA A 223 12.03 21.80 16.10
CA ALA A 223 12.01 21.79 17.55
C ALA A 223 12.21 20.37 18.14
N HIS A 224 11.69 19.34 17.45
CA HIS A 224 11.80 17.95 17.89
C HIS A 224 13.04 17.22 17.36
N THR A 225 13.86 17.86 16.52
CA THR A 225 15.04 17.24 15.90
C THR A 225 16.32 18.08 16.15
N ASP A 226 16.37 18.78 17.27
CA ASP A 226 17.51 19.61 17.68
C ASP A 226 17.91 20.66 16.60
N GLY A 227 16.93 21.14 15.80
CA GLY A 227 17.12 22.08 14.69
C GLY A 227 17.67 21.45 13.40
N LEU A 228 17.93 20.15 13.38
CA LEU A 228 18.59 19.47 12.26
C LEU A 228 17.63 18.99 11.18
N ASN A 229 16.33 18.78 11.49
CA ASN A 229 15.32 18.08 10.71
C ASN A 229 15.56 16.54 10.64
N ALA A 230 14.73 15.83 9.87
CA ALA A 230 14.70 14.37 9.85
C ALA A 230 15.78 13.74 8.95
N ASP A 231 16.27 12.57 9.34
CA ASP A 231 17.15 11.73 8.54
C ASP A 231 16.44 11.21 7.29
N LEU A 232 15.19 10.81 7.47
CA LEU A 232 14.33 10.33 6.40
C LEU A 232 12.94 10.99 6.46
N VAL A 233 12.46 11.42 5.31
CA VAL A 233 11.07 11.88 5.12
C VAL A 233 10.34 10.91 4.20
N VAL A 234 9.17 10.43 4.61
CA VAL A 234 8.30 9.54 3.83
C VAL A 234 7.09 10.32 3.35
N GLU A 235 6.94 10.44 2.04
CA GLU A 235 5.73 11.01 1.43
C GLU A 235 4.72 9.88 1.19
N ALA A 236 3.63 9.86 1.95
CA ALA A 236 2.58 8.84 1.92
C ALA A 236 1.17 9.42 1.68
N ALA A 237 1.05 10.73 1.50
CA ALA A 237 -0.25 11.39 1.27
C ALA A 237 -0.68 11.37 -0.19
N GLY A 238 0.26 11.35 -1.14
CA GLY A 238 -0.03 11.43 -2.57
C GLY A 238 -0.74 12.73 -2.95
N SER A 239 -0.38 13.84 -2.33
CA SER A 239 -0.94 15.16 -2.61
C SER A 239 0.08 16.04 -3.34
N PRO A 240 -0.33 16.87 -4.32
CA PRO A 240 0.58 17.83 -4.94
C PRO A 240 1.26 18.77 -3.94
N ILE A 241 0.55 19.15 -2.87
CA ILE A 241 1.06 20.05 -1.83
C ILE A 241 2.16 19.35 -1.03
N THR A 242 1.86 18.18 -0.49
CA THR A 242 2.83 17.42 0.33
C THR A 242 4.04 16.99 -0.48
N SER A 243 3.82 16.55 -1.74
CA SER A 243 4.91 16.16 -2.65
C SER A 243 5.87 17.31 -2.95
N ALA A 244 5.41 18.57 -2.91
CA ALA A 244 6.26 19.75 -3.05
C ALA A 244 7.00 20.10 -1.75
N GLN A 245 6.37 19.92 -0.61
CA GLN A 245 6.84 20.43 0.68
C GLN A 245 7.81 19.49 1.42
N VAL A 246 7.75 18.18 1.18
CA VAL A 246 8.51 17.16 1.93
C VAL A 246 10.01 17.41 2.02
N PHE A 247 10.60 18.06 1.02
CA PHE A 247 12.04 18.35 0.98
C PHE A 247 12.51 19.27 2.12
N ALA A 248 11.60 20.07 2.68
CA ALA A 248 11.93 21.00 3.74
C ALA A 248 12.06 20.34 5.13
N TYR A 249 11.50 19.15 5.29
CA TYR A 249 11.55 18.40 6.55
C TYR A 249 12.81 17.53 6.68
N ALA A 250 13.56 17.35 5.60
CA ALA A 250 14.77 16.54 5.60
C ALA A 250 15.99 17.36 6.07
N LYS A 251 16.85 16.74 6.88
CA LYS A 251 18.13 17.31 7.26
C LYS A 251 19.10 17.39 6.08
N LYS A 252 20.20 18.14 6.23
CA LYS A 252 21.29 18.12 5.25
C LYS A 252 21.89 16.71 5.13
N GLY A 253 22.03 16.24 3.90
CA GLY A 253 22.47 14.87 3.59
C GLY A 253 21.42 13.80 3.86
N GLY A 254 20.22 14.18 4.29
CA GLY A 254 19.10 13.27 4.52
C GLY A 254 18.41 12.79 3.24
N GLY A 255 17.29 12.12 3.41
CA GLY A 255 16.58 11.52 2.29
C GLY A 255 15.07 11.75 2.28
N VAL A 256 14.47 11.63 1.10
CA VAL A 256 13.03 11.66 0.89
C VAL A 256 12.64 10.44 0.06
N VAL A 257 11.70 9.64 0.55
CA VAL A 257 11.11 8.53 -0.19
C VAL A 257 9.64 8.80 -0.50
N PHE A 258 9.27 8.67 -1.78
CA PHE A 258 7.91 8.81 -2.25
C PHE A 258 7.24 7.44 -2.36
N LEU A 259 6.21 7.22 -1.57
CA LEU A 259 5.28 6.10 -1.64
C LEU A 259 3.93 6.53 -2.21
N GLY A 260 3.54 7.79 -1.97
CA GLY A 260 2.34 8.39 -2.50
C GLY A 260 2.49 8.83 -3.97
N ILE A 261 1.41 8.69 -4.74
CA ILE A 261 1.36 9.20 -6.12
C ILE A 261 0.42 10.41 -6.16
N PRO A 262 0.91 11.60 -6.54
CA PRO A 262 0.08 12.79 -6.64
C PRO A 262 -1.06 12.61 -7.65
N TYR A 263 -2.25 13.03 -7.28
CA TYR A 263 -3.44 12.93 -8.12
C TYR A 263 -3.57 14.09 -9.14
N ALA A 264 -2.65 15.05 -9.13
CA ALA A 264 -2.58 16.20 -10.04
C ALA A 264 -1.12 16.68 -10.18
N ASP A 265 -0.88 17.65 -11.06
CA ASP A 265 0.43 18.24 -11.30
C ASP A 265 1.03 18.81 -10.01
N VAL A 266 2.35 18.67 -9.85
CA VAL A 266 3.10 19.16 -8.70
C VAL A 266 3.88 20.39 -9.12
N THR A 267 3.59 21.54 -8.47
CA THR A 267 4.40 22.75 -8.59
C THR A 267 5.27 22.90 -7.36
N ILE A 268 6.59 22.88 -7.55
CA ILE A 268 7.55 23.02 -6.46
C ILE A 268 8.06 24.45 -6.43
N GLU A 269 7.76 25.19 -5.37
CA GLU A 269 8.30 26.53 -5.16
C GLU A 269 9.81 26.49 -5.00
N ARG A 270 10.46 27.59 -5.39
CA ARG A 270 11.93 27.74 -5.31
C ARG A 270 12.47 27.36 -3.93
N PHE A 271 11.80 27.74 -2.86
CA PHE A 271 12.20 27.44 -1.48
C PHE A 271 12.39 25.93 -1.25
N TYR A 272 11.40 25.11 -1.67
CA TYR A 272 11.45 23.66 -1.52
C TYR A 272 12.45 23.01 -2.47
N PHE A 273 12.50 23.48 -3.72
CA PHE A 273 13.47 22.98 -4.70
C PHE A 273 14.93 23.21 -4.26
N GLU A 274 15.24 24.39 -3.73
CA GLU A 274 16.58 24.71 -3.22
C GLU A 274 17.00 23.79 -2.08
N LYS A 275 16.06 23.20 -1.30
CA LYS A 275 16.38 22.22 -0.27
C LYS A 275 17.02 20.97 -0.87
N ILE A 276 16.55 20.50 -2.01
CA ILE A 276 17.13 19.33 -2.69
C ILE A 276 18.63 19.58 -2.96
N VAL A 277 18.95 20.74 -3.54
CA VAL A 277 20.30 21.08 -3.96
C VAL A 277 21.19 21.47 -2.76
N ARG A 278 20.71 22.43 -1.92
CA ARG A 278 21.50 23.00 -0.83
C ARG A 278 21.69 22.07 0.38
N SER A 279 20.84 21.05 0.50
CA SER A 279 20.95 20.03 1.53
C SER A 279 21.51 18.72 1.01
N GLU A 280 21.88 18.63 -0.29
CA GLU A 280 22.38 17.39 -0.93
C GLU A 280 21.49 16.18 -0.63
N LEU A 281 20.16 16.35 -0.82
CA LEU A 281 19.18 15.32 -0.48
C LEU A 281 19.26 14.15 -1.46
N THR A 282 19.10 12.93 -0.94
CA THR A 282 18.78 11.77 -1.77
C THR A 282 17.27 11.62 -1.89
N VAL A 283 16.77 11.46 -3.12
CA VAL A 283 15.34 11.29 -3.39
C VAL A 283 15.10 9.93 -4.05
N TRP A 284 14.18 9.14 -3.46
CA TRP A 284 13.81 7.83 -3.98
C TRP A 284 12.33 7.81 -4.36
N GLY A 285 12.03 7.24 -5.52
CA GLY A 285 10.70 6.78 -5.85
C GLY A 285 10.61 5.28 -5.52
N SER A 286 9.49 4.84 -4.98
CA SER A 286 9.21 3.43 -4.72
C SER A 286 7.92 3.03 -5.44
N TRP A 287 7.95 1.90 -6.14
CA TRP A 287 6.83 1.45 -6.96
C TRP A 287 6.55 -0.04 -6.78
N ASN A 288 5.32 -0.35 -6.33
CA ASN A 288 4.93 -1.69 -5.93
C ASN A 288 5.85 -2.28 -4.83
N ALA A 289 5.80 -3.60 -4.64
CA ALA A 289 6.63 -4.29 -3.66
C ALA A 289 7.14 -5.59 -4.28
N ILE A 290 7.97 -5.49 -5.32
CA ILE A 290 8.51 -6.65 -6.02
C ILE A 290 10.00 -6.52 -6.28
N SER A 291 10.75 -7.53 -5.83
CA SER A 291 12.20 -7.63 -6.00
C SER A 291 12.62 -9.09 -6.24
N ALA A 292 13.87 -9.32 -6.55
CA ALA A 292 14.39 -10.67 -6.74
C ALA A 292 14.91 -11.27 -5.43
N PRO A 293 14.68 -12.59 -5.18
CA PRO A 293 13.79 -13.47 -5.93
C PRO A 293 12.32 -13.07 -5.74
N PHE A 294 11.51 -13.21 -6.79
CA PHE A 294 10.09 -12.81 -6.76
C PHE A 294 9.30 -13.59 -5.67
N PRO A 295 8.33 -12.98 -4.95
CA PRO A 295 7.92 -11.57 -5.05
C PRO A 295 8.83 -10.60 -4.29
N GLY A 296 9.81 -11.06 -3.53
CA GLY A 296 10.79 -10.26 -2.82
C GLY A 296 10.81 -10.50 -1.30
N LYS A 297 11.94 -10.16 -0.70
CA LYS A 297 12.16 -10.28 0.74
C LYS A 297 11.14 -9.47 1.56
N GLU A 298 10.66 -8.36 1.02
CA GLU A 298 9.66 -7.49 1.65
C GLU A 298 8.38 -8.23 2.03
N TRP A 299 7.95 -9.22 1.25
CA TRP A 299 6.76 -10.03 1.51
C TRP A 299 6.97 -10.93 2.75
N GLN A 300 8.07 -11.66 2.79
CA GLN A 300 8.39 -12.54 3.92
C GLN A 300 8.63 -11.73 5.20
N THR A 301 9.31 -10.59 5.08
CA THR A 301 9.50 -9.67 6.21
C THR A 301 8.15 -9.20 6.74
N THR A 302 7.25 -8.76 5.87
CA THR A 302 5.92 -8.28 6.24
C THR A 302 5.10 -9.37 6.95
N ILE A 303 5.03 -10.57 6.36
CA ILE A 303 4.32 -11.70 6.95
C ILE A 303 4.85 -12.01 8.36
N HIS A 304 6.18 -12.07 8.54
CA HIS A 304 6.80 -12.32 9.83
C HIS A 304 6.37 -11.30 10.89
N PHE A 305 6.44 -9.99 10.59
CA PHE A 305 6.13 -8.94 11.55
C PHE A 305 4.63 -8.80 11.84
N LEU A 306 3.77 -9.06 10.86
CA LEU A 306 2.32 -9.13 11.05
C LEU A 306 1.91 -10.35 11.90
N ALA A 307 2.44 -11.55 11.60
CA ALA A 307 2.16 -12.77 12.35
C ALA A 307 2.59 -12.66 13.82
N ASN A 308 3.71 -11.99 14.10
CA ASN A 308 4.19 -11.71 15.45
C ASN A 308 3.56 -10.48 16.11
N LYS A 309 2.56 -9.84 15.47
CA LYS A 309 1.84 -8.65 15.98
C LYS A 309 2.75 -7.45 16.32
N GLN A 310 3.93 -7.38 15.69
CA GLN A 310 4.83 -6.23 15.81
C GLN A 310 4.39 -5.07 14.90
N ILE A 311 3.59 -5.36 13.89
CA ILE A 311 2.78 -4.40 13.14
C ILE A 311 1.33 -4.61 13.56
N ASN A 312 0.73 -3.61 14.20
CA ASN A 312 -0.64 -3.64 14.69
C ASN A 312 -1.59 -3.00 13.68
N ILE A 313 -2.41 -3.82 13.05
CA ILE A 313 -3.35 -3.35 12.03
C ILE A 313 -4.76 -3.06 12.59
N GLU A 314 -5.08 -3.57 13.78
CA GLU A 314 -6.43 -3.49 14.34
C GLU A 314 -6.94 -2.04 14.47
N PRO A 315 -6.17 -1.06 14.97
CA PRO A 315 -6.62 0.33 15.02
C PRO A 315 -6.86 0.95 13.65
N MET A 316 -6.26 0.38 12.60
CA MET A 316 -6.37 0.89 11.24
C MET A 316 -7.68 0.46 10.57
N ILE A 317 -8.25 -0.70 10.96
CA ILE A 317 -9.46 -1.27 10.35
C ILE A 317 -10.70 -0.61 10.95
N THR A 318 -11.37 0.20 10.14
CA THR A 318 -12.57 0.93 10.59
C THR A 318 -13.88 0.26 10.14
N HIS A 319 -13.84 -0.51 9.06
CA HIS A 319 -15.04 -1.13 8.49
C HIS A 319 -14.76 -2.55 8.02
N ARG A 320 -15.64 -3.46 8.41
CA ARG A 320 -15.69 -4.86 7.98
C ARG A 320 -17.05 -5.09 7.32
N LEU A 321 -17.08 -5.26 6.02
CA LEU A 321 -18.28 -5.21 5.19
C LEU A 321 -18.36 -6.42 4.25
N SER A 322 -19.56 -6.76 3.80
CA SER A 322 -19.77 -7.69 2.68
C SER A 322 -19.46 -7.01 1.34
N LEU A 323 -19.20 -7.79 0.29
CA LEU A 323 -19.05 -7.22 -1.07
C LEU A 323 -20.30 -6.48 -1.55
N ALA A 324 -21.48 -6.90 -1.11
CA ALA A 324 -22.74 -6.27 -1.49
C ALA A 324 -22.83 -4.80 -1.08
N GLU A 325 -22.15 -4.42 0.01
CA GLU A 325 -22.08 -3.04 0.52
C GLU A 325 -21.07 -2.16 -0.25
N GLY A 326 -20.31 -2.76 -1.18
CA GLY A 326 -19.26 -2.09 -1.92
C GLY A 326 -19.71 -0.81 -2.63
N PRO A 327 -20.78 -0.80 -3.45
CA PRO A 327 -21.22 0.42 -4.12
C PRO A 327 -21.54 1.56 -3.15
N GLU A 328 -22.19 1.26 -2.04
CA GLU A 328 -22.57 2.25 -1.02
C GLU A 328 -21.33 2.79 -0.28
N VAL A 329 -20.41 1.91 0.16
CA VAL A 329 -19.23 2.38 0.92
C VAL A 329 -18.29 3.23 0.07
N PHE A 330 -18.10 2.90 -1.22
CA PHE A 330 -17.31 3.74 -2.12
C PHE A 330 -17.91 5.15 -2.29
N GLU A 331 -19.23 5.25 -2.34
CA GLU A 331 -19.91 6.53 -2.39
C GLU A 331 -19.73 7.31 -1.07
N ARG A 332 -19.90 6.67 0.09
CA ARG A 332 -19.69 7.29 1.41
C ARG A 332 -18.25 7.79 1.58
N ILE A 333 -17.25 7.03 1.10
CA ILE A 333 -15.85 7.46 1.10
C ILE A 333 -15.67 8.70 0.19
N TYR A 334 -16.28 8.70 -0.99
CA TYR A 334 -16.22 9.82 -1.93
C TYR A 334 -16.84 11.10 -1.33
N GLU A 335 -17.98 10.99 -0.70
CA GLU A 335 -18.71 12.10 -0.06
C GLU A 335 -18.06 12.57 1.24
N ARG A 336 -17.11 11.78 1.81
CA ARG A 336 -16.44 12.05 3.10
C ARG A 336 -17.41 12.26 4.25
N ASN A 337 -18.51 11.51 4.28
CA ASN A 337 -19.58 11.64 5.28
C ASN A 337 -19.14 11.16 6.66
N GLU A 338 -18.09 10.34 6.72
CA GLU A 338 -17.51 9.82 7.96
C GLU A 338 -16.01 9.58 7.82
N PHE A 339 -15.38 9.15 8.90
CA PHE A 339 -13.99 8.79 8.91
C PHE A 339 -13.80 7.35 8.41
N PHE A 340 -12.95 7.18 7.41
CA PHE A 340 -12.52 5.89 6.89
C PHE A 340 -11.01 5.72 7.07
N GLY A 341 -10.62 4.66 7.79
CA GLY A 341 -9.28 4.09 7.78
C GLY A 341 -9.20 2.96 6.75
N LYS A 342 -8.77 1.76 7.15
CA LYS A 342 -8.81 0.56 6.32
C LYS A 342 -10.22 -0.01 6.29
N VAL A 343 -10.74 -0.21 5.09
CA VAL A 343 -12.00 -0.91 4.85
C VAL A 343 -11.70 -2.28 4.26
N LEU A 344 -12.29 -3.32 4.84
CA LEU A 344 -12.15 -4.70 4.39
C LEU A 344 -13.50 -5.25 3.95
N PHE A 345 -13.49 -5.97 2.83
CA PHE A 345 -14.60 -6.78 2.39
C PHE A 345 -14.36 -8.25 2.70
N PHE A 346 -15.45 -8.95 3.04
CA PHE A 346 -15.48 -10.39 3.26
C PHE A 346 -16.43 -11.00 2.21
N PRO A 347 -15.89 -11.53 1.11
CA PRO A 347 -16.68 -12.29 0.14
C PRO A 347 -17.21 -13.57 0.79
N GLU A 348 -18.48 -13.93 0.52
CA GLU A 348 -19.14 -15.09 1.12
C GLU A 348 -18.70 -16.44 0.50
#